data_4d298a23d212d2c4efd046703c302888
#
_entry.id   4d298a23d212d2c4efd046703c302888
#
_cell.length_a   1.000
_cell.length_b   1.000
_cell.length_c   1.000
_cell.angle_alpha   90.00
_cell.angle_beta   90.00
_cell.angle_gamma   90.00
#
_symmetry.space_group_name_H-M   'P 1'
#
loop_
_entity.id
_entity.type
_entity.pdbx_description
1 polymer ?
#
loop_
_entity_poly.entity_id
_entity_poly.type
_entity_poly.pdbx_seq_one_letter_code
_entity_poly.pdbx_strand_id
1 'polypeptide(L)'
;MFEGRCYAESWPLRTAFVISRGARTEARVVVVEVVAEGICGIGECTPYPRYGESVQSVLAEISSVLPSLQQGVTRLQLQEVMPAGAARNAVDCALADWEHKRAGNQVVEPQWLPTVQTLGIDEPEAMGVAAQNAAALGVRVLKLKLDKQLVLERVGAVRAAAPDCQLIIDANEAWSVSGLPALCDELAALGVAMLEQPLPAGEDSLLAKFQHPLPICADESCHTRADLPRLKGRYEMLNIKLDKTGGIGEALALAEEARAQGFQLMLGCMLCTSRAVRAAWPLGKYAQFVDLDGPTWLAKDINPLRFADGRVYWV
;
A
#
# COMPACT_ATOMS: atom_id res chain seq x y z
N MET A 1 27.22 16.10 6.94
CA MET A 1 27.14 15.98 5.49
C MET A 1 26.79 14.54 5.18
N PHE A 2 25.76 14.29 4.36
CA PHE A 2 25.34 12.93 3.99
C PHE A 2 26.16 12.38 2.82
N GLU A 3 26.59 11.14 2.93
CA GLU A 3 27.00 10.32 1.81
C GLU A 3 25.82 9.43 1.43
N GLY A 4 25.45 9.36 0.16
CA GLY A 4 24.29 8.60 -0.31
C GLY A 4 24.62 7.69 -1.48
N ARG A 5 23.97 6.54 -1.52
CA ARG A 5 23.96 5.64 -2.68
C ARG A 5 22.57 5.06 -2.92
N CYS A 6 22.30 4.67 -4.16
CA CYS A 6 21.09 3.94 -4.51
C CYS A 6 21.41 2.76 -5.43
N TYR A 7 20.60 1.71 -5.31
CA TYR A 7 20.73 0.50 -6.11
C TYR A 7 19.40 -0.25 -6.19
N ALA A 8 19.27 -1.10 -7.21
CA ALA A 8 18.10 -1.95 -7.38
C ALA A 8 18.34 -3.33 -6.78
N GLU A 9 17.28 -3.91 -6.26
CA GLU A 9 17.21 -5.31 -5.83
C GLU A 9 16.03 -6.02 -6.49
N SER A 10 16.14 -7.33 -6.69
CA SER A 10 15.07 -8.19 -7.18
C SER A 10 14.82 -9.32 -6.19
N TRP A 11 13.56 -9.49 -5.81
CA TRP A 11 13.11 -10.44 -4.81
C TRP A 11 12.09 -11.39 -5.45
N PRO A 12 12.44 -12.67 -5.70
CA PRO A 12 11.52 -13.66 -6.24
C PRO A 12 10.30 -13.86 -5.34
N LEU A 13 9.14 -14.05 -5.94
CA LEU A 13 7.92 -14.41 -5.21
C LEU A 13 7.81 -15.92 -5.02
N ARG A 14 7.10 -16.36 -3.97
CA ARG A 14 6.79 -17.78 -3.71
C ARG A 14 5.87 -18.35 -4.76
N THR A 15 4.90 -17.56 -5.17
CA THR A 15 3.91 -17.85 -6.20
C THR A 15 3.68 -16.60 -7.03
N ALA A 16 3.13 -16.74 -8.22
CA ALA A 16 2.77 -15.58 -9.03
C ALA A 16 1.70 -14.74 -8.31
N PHE A 17 1.94 -13.44 -8.23
CA PHE A 17 0.97 -12.47 -7.72
C PHE A 17 0.12 -11.97 -8.89
N VAL A 18 -1.15 -12.36 -8.92
CA VAL A 18 -2.07 -12.08 -10.02
C VAL A 18 -3.07 -11.01 -9.62
N ILE A 19 -3.12 -9.93 -10.38
CA ILE A 19 -4.10 -8.85 -10.26
C ILE A 19 -4.73 -8.57 -11.63
N SER A 20 -5.73 -7.70 -11.70
CA SER A 20 -6.42 -7.35 -12.97
C SER A 20 -5.46 -6.85 -14.07
N ARG A 21 -4.31 -6.28 -13.72
CA ARG A 21 -3.28 -5.75 -14.64
C ARG A 21 -2.18 -6.74 -15.01
N GLY A 22 -2.28 -8.00 -14.63
CA GLY A 22 -1.34 -9.06 -14.98
C GLY A 22 -0.71 -9.76 -13.77
N ALA A 23 0.29 -10.61 -14.04
CA ALA A 23 0.98 -11.42 -13.05
C ALA A 23 2.42 -10.94 -12.86
N ARG A 24 2.93 -11.04 -11.63
CA ARG A 24 4.33 -10.78 -11.27
C ARG A 24 4.92 -12.00 -10.57
N THR A 25 6.18 -12.29 -10.85
CA THR A 25 6.94 -13.38 -10.24
C THR A 25 8.11 -12.89 -9.39
N GLU A 26 8.35 -11.57 -9.40
CA GLU A 26 9.38 -10.91 -8.59
C GLU A 26 8.90 -9.52 -8.14
N ALA A 27 9.40 -9.05 -7.01
CA ALA A 27 9.34 -7.66 -6.59
C ALA A 27 10.67 -6.99 -6.95
N ARG A 28 10.61 -5.90 -7.74
CA ARG A 28 11.77 -5.06 -8.05
C ARG A 28 11.69 -3.79 -7.24
N VAL A 29 12.67 -3.59 -6.37
CA VAL A 29 12.73 -2.45 -5.47
C VAL A 29 13.99 -1.62 -5.72
N VAL A 30 13.94 -0.34 -5.35
CA VAL A 30 15.10 0.54 -5.31
C VAL A 30 15.36 0.89 -3.86
N VAL A 31 16.61 0.77 -3.46
CA VAL A 31 17.09 1.04 -2.10
C VAL A 31 17.95 2.28 -2.11
N VAL A 32 17.76 3.13 -1.11
CA VAL A 32 18.61 4.28 -0.80
C VAL A 32 19.28 4.07 0.56
N GLU A 33 20.58 4.29 0.62
CA GLU A 33 21.31 4.40 1.86
C GLU A 33 21.88 5.80 1.98
N VAL A 34 21.71 6.41 3.15
CA VAL A 34 22.33 7.68 3.51
C VAL A 34 23.16 7.50 4.77
N VAL A 35 24.39 7.98 4.75
CA VAL A 35 25.31 7.85 5.88
C VAL A 35 25.76 9.23 6.33
N ALA A 36 25.59 9.54 7.62
CA ALA A 36 26.15 10.71 8.27
C ALA A 36 26.41 10.40 9.74
N GLU A 37 27.42 11.01 10.33
CA GLU A 37 27.79 10.85 11.76
C GLU A 37 28.00 9.36 12.15
N GLY A 38 28.44 8.51 11.21
CA GLY A 38 28.61 7.07 11.42
C GLY A 38 27.30 6.25 11.47
N ILE A 39 26.14 6.89 11.24
CA ILE A 39 24.83 6.26 11.23
C ILE A 39 24.38 6.08 9.78
N CYS A 40 23.87 4.89 9.45
CA CYS A 40 23.27 4.58 8.15
C CYS A 40 21.75 4.54 8.25
N GLY A 41 21.07 5.40 7.48
CA GLY A 41 19.64 5.34 7.25
C GLY A 41 19.33 4.63 5.94
N ILE A 42 18.28 3.83 5.90
CA ILE A 42 17.89 3.01 4.74
C ILE A 42 16.44 3.24 4.38
N GLY A 43 16.18 3.49 3.10
CA GLY A 43 14.84 3.57 2.54
C GLY A 43 14.67 2.64 1.34
N GLU A 44 13.46 2.19 1.12
CA GLU A 44 13.09 1.33 -0.01
C GLU A 44 11.86 1.87 -0.70
N CYS A 45 11.79 1.74 -2.02
CA CYS A 45 10.60 2.01 -2.80
C CYS A 45 10.37 0.96 -3.88
N THR A 46 9.13 0.88 -4.34
CA THR A 46 8.75 0.02 -5.46
C THR A 46 8.32 0.87 -6.64
N PRO A 47 9.16 1.05 -7.67
CA PRO A 47 8.78 1.74 -8.90
C PRO A 47 7.55 1.10 -9.54
N TYR A 48 6.53 1.90 -9.87
CA TYR A 48 5.27 1.35 -10.34
C TYR A 48 4.92 1.86 -11.74
N PRO A 49 4.91 0.97 -12.78
CA PRO A 49 4.68 1.37 -14.17
C PRO A 49 3.34 2.08 -14.40
N ARG A 50 2.30 1.80 -13.59
CA ARG A 50 1.00 2.51 -13.65
C ARG A 50 1.13 4.01 -13.41
N TYR A 51 2.19 4.43 -12.68
CA TYR A 51 2.50 5.84 -12.40
C TYR A 51 3.62 6.38 -13.30
N GLY A 52 3.98 5.65 -14.36
CA GLY A 52 5.03 6.06 -15.30
C GLY A 52 6.46 5.81 -14.79
N GLU A 53 6.61 5.04 -13.72
CA GLU A 53 7.89 4.77 -13.09
C GLU A 53 8.51 3.45 -13.58
N SER A 54 9.83 3.44 -13.66
CA SER A 54 10.67 2.27 -13.86
C SER A 54 11.83 2.27 -12.88
N VAL A 55 12.48 1.13 -12.67
CA VAL A 55 13.70 1.04 -11.86
C VAL A 55 14.75 2.04 -12.35
N GLN A 56 14.92 2.15 -13.68
CA GLN A 56 15.89 3.06 -14.28
C GLN A 56 15.56 4.53 -14.05
N SER A 57 14.28 4.94 -14.24
CA SER A 57 13.87 6.34 -14.01
C SER A 57 14.01 6.73 -12.55
N VAL A 58 13.63 5.84 -11.63
CA VAL A 58 13.71 6.07 -10.18
C VAL A 58 15.18 6.16 -9.73
N LEU A 59 16.05 5.28 -10.20
CA LEU A 59 17.50 5.37 -9.92
C LEU A 59 18.11 6.67 -10.44
N ALA A 60 17.74 7.12 -11.64
CA ALA A 60 18.24 8.36 -12.22
C ALA A 60 17.76 9.58 -11.40
N GLU A 61 16.48 9.61 -11.00
CA GLU A 61 15.91 10.67 -10.19
C GLU A 61 16.58 10.76 -8.82
N ILE A 62 16.76 9.63 -8.12
CA ILE A 62 17.46 9.58 -6.84
C ILE A 62 18.90 10.07 -7.02
N SER A 63 19.62 9.57 -8.03
CA SER A 63 21.02 9.95 -8.27
C SER A 63 21.19 11.45 -8.49
N SER A 64 20.19 12.11 -9.10
CA SER A 64 20.22 13.56 -9.34
C SER A 64 20.09 14.39 -8.06
N VAL A 65 19.46 13.86 -7.01
CA VAL A 65 19.22 14.59 -5.75
C VAL A 65 20.28 14.29 -4.69
N LEU A 66 21.03 13.18 -4.79
CA LEU A 66 22.06 12.83 -3.79
C LEU A 66 23.08 13.96 -3.52
N PRO A 67 23.56 14.73 -4.53
CA PRO A 67 24.45 15.88 -4.27
C PRO A 67 23.81 16.97 -3.40
N SER A 68 22.50 17.18 -3.51
CA SER A 68 21.77 18.16 -2.68
C SER A 68 21.70 17.74 -1.22
N LEU A 69 21.60 16.43 -0.94
CA LEU A 69 21.67 15.90 0.43
C LEU A 69 23.06 16.18 1.06
N GLN A 70 24.12 16.11 0.28
CA GLN A 70 25.47 16.50 0.74
C GLN A 70 25.52 17.98 1.13
N GLN A 71 24.72 18.82 0.49
CA GLN A 71 24.61 20.25 0.79
C GLN A 71 23.64 20.57 1.96
N GLY A 72 23.04 19.55 2.58
CA GLY A 72 22.20 19.69 3.76
C GLY A 72 20.71 19.91 3.50
N VAL A 73 20.22 19.49 2.32
CA VAL A 73 18.77 19.49 2.05
C VAL A 73 18.04 18.64 3.11
N THR A 74 17.07 19.24 3.77
CA THR A 74 16.24 18.59 4.79
C THR A 74 15.10 17.80 4.16
N ARG A 75 14.47 16.90 4.92
CA ARG A 75 13.27 16.17 4.48
C ARG A 75 12.11 17.07 4.06
N LEU A 76 11.94 18.23 4.71
CA LEU A 76 10.91 19.20 4.31
C LEU A 76 11.22 19.80 2.94
N GLN A 77 12.46 20.24 2.74
CA GLN A 77 12.91 20.79 1.45
C GLN A 77 12.91 19.74 0.33
N LEU A 78 13.05 18.46 0.68
CA LEU A 78 12.97 17.37 -0.29
C LEU A 78 11.62 17.34 -1.02
N GLN A 79 10.52 17.72 -0.36
CA GLN A 79 9.20 17.81 -0.98
C GLN A 79 9.09 18.90 -2.05
N GLU A 80 9.96 19.91 -2.00
CA GLU A 80 10.01 21.01 -2.97
C GLU A 80 10.87 20.66 -4.19
N VAL A 81 11.90 19.83 -3.99
CA VAL A 81 12.88 19.49 -5.05
C VAL A 81 12.61 18.16 -5.74
N MET A 82 11.77 17.29 -5.18
CA MET A 82 11.37 16.03 -5.79
C MET A 82 9.84 15.91 -5.87
N PRO A 83 9.28 15.45 -7.00
CA PRO A 83 7.86 15.13 -7.08
C PRO A 83 7.49 13.98 -6.14
N ALA A 84 6.20 13.86 -5.80
CA ALA A 84 5.70 12.69 -5.11
C ALA A 84 5.86 11.45 -6.00
N GLY A 85 6.23 10.31 -5.40
CA GLY A 85 6.48 9.07 -6.12
C GLY A 85 7.54 8.21 -5.43
N ALA A 86 7.87 7.10 -6.07
CA ALA A 86 8.78 6.10 -5.52
C ALA A 86 10.17 6.66 -5.21
N ALA A 87 10.74 7.50 -6.08
CA ALA A 87 12.07 8.06 -5.88
C ALA A 87 12.15 8.88 -4.58
N ARG A 88 11.22 9.84 -4.40
CA ARG A 88 11.16 10.64 -3.18
C ARG A 88 10.89 9.78 -1.95
N ASN A 89 10.01 8.76 -2.07
CA ASN A 89 9.75 7.83 -0.97
C ASN A 89 11.04 7.18 -0.44
N ALA A 90 11.86 6.61 -1.30
CA ALA A 90 13.09 5.96 -0.86
C ALA A 90 14.04 6.92 -0.15
N VAL A 91 14.19 8.15 -0.65
CA VAL A 91 15.06 9.16 -0.05
C VAL A 91 14.50 9.67 1.28
N ASP A 92 13.20 10.02 1.34
CA ASP A 92 12.54 10.50 2.57
C ASP A 92 12.59 9.46 3.69
N CYS A 93 12.31 8.18 3.34
CA CYS A 93 12.37 7.09 4.31
C CYS A 93 13.79 6.80 4.79
N ALA A 94 14.80 6.92 3.92
CA ALA A 94 16.20 6.76 4.34
C ALA A 94 16.63 7.86 5.33
N LEU A 95 16.24 9.10 5.07
CA LEU A 95 16.50 10.21 5.98
C LEU A 95 15.72 10.05 7.30
N ALA A 96 14.46 9.62 7.23
CA ALA A 96 13.65 9.35 8.42
C ALA A 96 14.24 8.24 9.30
N ASP A 97 14.73 7.17 8.69
CA ASP A 97 15.40 6.07 9.40
C ASP A 97 16.71 6.55 10.05
N TRP A 98 17.47 7.39 9.35
CA TRP A 98 18.67 8.02 9.91
C TRP A 98 18.33 8.91 11.12
N GLU A 99 17.32 9.78 11.00
CA GLU A 99 16.86 10.66 12.09
C GLU A 99 16.43 9.85 13.31
N HIS A 100 15.66 8.78 13.10
CA HIS A 100 15.21 7.87 14.15
C HIS A 100 16.36 7.20 14.90
N LYS A 101 17.32 6.64 14.17
CA LYS A 101 18.53 6.01 14.74
C LYS A 101 19.41 7.00 15.49
N ARG A 102 19.57 8.20 14.94
CA ARG A 102 20.33 9.29 15.59
C ARG A 102 19.72 9.74 16.91
N ALA A 103 18.37 9.78 16.98
CA ALA A 103 17.65 10.10 18.20
C ALA A 103 17.72 9.03 19.29
N GLY A 104 18.32 7.85 18.99
CA GLY A 104 18.39 6.73 19.92
C GLY A 104 17.04 6.07 20.22
N ASN A 105 16.02 6.31 19.41
CA ASN A 105 14.71 5.75 19.58
C ASN A 105 14.73 4.28 19.16
N GLN A 106 14.62 3.38 20.13
CA GLN A 106 14.64 1.92 19.88
C GLN A 106 13.27 1.26 20.08
N VAL A 107 12.36 1.94 20.76
CA VAL A 107 11.03 1.38 21.04
C VAL A 107 10.05 1.88 19.99
N VAL A 108 9.48 0.92 19.27
CA VAL A 108 8.41 1.18 18.28
C VAL A 108 7.09 0.71 18.89
N GLU A 109 6.14 1.62 18.98
CA GLU A 109 4.80 1.32 19.45
C GLU A 109 3.75 1.65 18.38
N PRO A 110 2.74 0.78 18.18
CA PRO A 110 2.55 -0.53 18.82
C PRO A 110 3.54 -1.57 18.29
N GLN A 111 3.81 -2.63 19.06
CA GLN A 111 4.71 -3.71 18.65
C GLN A 111 4.11 -4.67 17.61
N TRP A 112 2.86 -4.51 17.28
CA TRP A 112 2.18 -5.23 16.21
C TRP A 112 1.06 -4.38 15.61
N LEU A 113 0.75 -4.65 14.36
CA LEU A 113 -0.40 -4.10 13.65
C LEU A 113 -1.27 -5.25 13.14
N PRO A 114 -2.62 -5.10 13.12
CA PRO A 114 -3.44 -6.00 12.33
C PRO A 114 -3.01 -5.88 10.87
N THR A 115 -3.09 -6.95 10.10
CA THR A 115 -2.87 -6.86 8.65
C THR A 115 -3.85 -7.74 7.91
N VAL A 116 -4.27 -7.31 6.73
CA VAL A 116 -5.06 -8.16 5.85
C VAL A 116 -4.19 -9.31 5.33
N GLN A 117 -4.84 -10.34 4.80
CA GLN A 117 -4.20 -11.29 3.89
C GLN A 117 -4.82 -11.16 2.52
N THR A 118 -3.98 -10.89 1.53
CA THR A 118 -4.40 -10.75 0.13
C THR A 118 -4.56 -12.12 -0.52
N LEU A 119 -5.70 -12.32 -1.18
CA LEU A 119 -5.97 -13.44 -2.09
C LEU A 119 -5.89 -12.93 -3.53
N GLY A 120 -4.99 -13.48 -4.32
CA GLY A 120 -4.89 -13.20 -5.75
C GLY A 120 -6.10 -13.71 -6.52
N ILE A 121 -6.26 -13.24 -7.77
CA ILE A 121 -7.34 -13.70 -8.65
C ILE A 121 -7.11 -15.17 -9.00
N ASP A 122 -8.13 -16.01 -8.74
CA ASP A 122 -8.15 -17.43 -9.07
C ASP A 122 -9.60 -17.89 -9.32
N GLU A 123 -9.82 -19.17 -9.58
CA GLU A 123 -11.15 -19.76 -9.63
C GLU A 123 -11.86 -19.69 -8.27
N PRO A 124 -13.21 -19.56 -8.24
CA PRO A 124 -13.96 -19.38 -7.00
C PRO A 124 -13.65 -20.42 -5.92
N GLU A 125 -13.58 -21.70 -6.28
CA GLU A 125 -13.26 -22.79 -5.36
C GLU A 125 -11.85 -22.66 -4.76
N ALA A 126 -10.86 -22.27 -5.59
CA ALA A 126 -9.48 -22.09 -5.16
C ALA A 126 -9.37 -20.91 -4.17
N MET A 127 -10.07 -19.81 -4.46
CA MET A 127 -10.16 -18.66 -3.54
C MET A 127 -10.86 -19.05 -2.23
N GLY A 128 -11.92 -19.86 -2.28
CA GLY A 128 -12.58 -20.39 -1.09
C GLY A 128 -11.64 -21.22 -0.22
N VAL A 129 -10.87 -22.14 -0.81
CA VAL A 129 -9.87 -22.95 -0.08
C VAL A 129 -8.79 -22.06 0.54
N ALA A 130 -8.29 -21.06 -0.21
CA ALA A 130 -7.30 -20.12 0.32
C ALA A 130 -7.85 -19.30 1.50
N ALA A 131 -9.11 -18.87 1.43
CA ALA A 131 -9.80 -18.16 2.50
C ALA A 131 -9.97 -19.02 3.77
N GLN A 132 -10.38 -20.28 3.61
CA GLN A 132 -10.51 -21.22 4.71
C GLN A 132 -9.16 -21.44 5.42
N ASN A 133 -8.09 -21.64 4.65
CA ASN A 133 -6.75 -21.81 5.19
C ASN A 133 -6.28 -20.57 5.96
N ALA A 134 -6.51 -19.37 5.41
CA ALA A 134 -6.18 -18.12 6.08
C ALA A 134 -6.95 -17.94 7.40
N ALA A 135 -8.25 -18.20 7.38
CA ALA A 135 -9.10 -18.12 8.57
C ALA A 135 -8.66 -19.10 9.67
N ALA A 136 -8.27 -20.33 9.28
CA ALA A 136 -7.73 -21.33 10.19
C ALA A 136 -6.40 -20.90 10.85
N LEU A 137 -5.61 -20.07 10.17
CA LEU A 137 -4.37 -19.46 10.69
C LEU A 137 -4.63 -18.17 11.48
N GLY A 138 -5.89 -17.85 11.80
CA GLY A 138 -6.24 -16.70 12.65
C GLY A 138 -6.40 -15.37 11.91
N VAL A 139 -6.32 -15.34 10.57
CA VAL A 139 -6.60 -14.14 9.77
C VAL A 139 -8.06 -13.72 9.97
N ARG A 140 -8.28 -12.42 10.11
CA ARG A 140 -9.61 -11.84 10.34
C ARG A 140 -10.08 -10.91 9.23
N VAL A 141 -9.16 -10.45 8.38
CA VAL A 141 -9.49 -9.59 7.24
C VAL A 141 -8.84 -10.17 5.99
N LEU A 142 -9.66 -10.45 4.98
CA LEU A 142 -9.24 -10.96 3.68
C LEU A 142 -9.41 -9.87 2.63
N LYS A 143 -8.37 -9.59 1.86
CA LYS A 143 -8.40 -8.70 0.70
C LYS A 143 -8.45 -9.53 -0.58
N LEU A 144 -9.53 -9.41 -1.35
CA LEU A 144 -9.75 -10.14 -2.58
C LEU A 144 -9.35 -9.28 -3.77
N LYS A 145 -8.39 -9.72 -4.56
CA LYS A 145 -8.12 -9.13 -5.87
C LYS A 145 -9.14 -9.67 -6.85
N LEU A 146 -9.81 -8.78 -7.57
CA LEU A 146 -10.84 -9.16 -8.54
C LEU A 146 -10.66 -8.41 -9.85
N ASP A 147 -10.94 -9.10 -10.95
CA ASP A 147 -11.21 -8.51 -12.25
C ASP A 147 -12.72 -8.35 -12.47
N LYS A 148 -13.17 -8.24 -13.72
CA LYS A 148 -14.59 -8.13 -14.06
C LYS A 148 -15.32 -9.46 -14.26
N GLN A 149 -14.63 -10.59 -14.04
CA GLN A 149 -15.19 -11.92 -14.26
C GLN A 149 -15.48 -12.60 -12.93
N LEU A 150 -16.55 -13.37 -12.85
CA LEU A 150 -16.92 -14.21 -11.70
C LEU A 150 -16.86 -13.48 -10.34
N VAL A 151 -17.20 -12.18 -10.33
CA VAL A 151 -17.05 -11.34 -9.12
C VAL A 151 -17.85 -11.90 -7.96
N LEU A 152 -19.13 -12.13 -8.16
CA LEU A 152 -20.04 -12.60 -7.10
C LEU A 152 -19.78 -14.05 -6.72
N GLU A 153 -19.43 -14.89 -7.69
CA GLU A 153 -19.06 -16.29 -7.46
C GLU A 153 -17.83 -16.40 -6.58
N ARG A 154 -16.77 -15.60 -6.86
CA ARG A 154 -15.55 -15.56 -6.06
C ARG A 154 -15.81 -15.05 -4.65
N VAL A 155 -16.54 -13.94 -4.52
CA VAL A 155 -16.88 -13.37 -3.20
C VAL A 155 -17.76 -14.32 -2.40
N GLY A 156 -18.76 -14.95 -3.05
CA GLY A 156 -19.64 -15.94 -2.44
C GLY A 156 -18.90 -17.17 -1.93
N ALA A 157 -17.96 -17.70 -2.73
CA ALA A 157 -17.12 -18.84 -2.33
C ALA A 157 -16.23 -18.50 -1.12
N VAL A 158 -15.59 -17.31 -1.13
CA VAL A 158 -14.78 -16.84 0.00
C VAL A 158 -15.63 -16.61 1.24
N ARG A 159 -16.79 -15.96 1.12
CA ARG A 159 -17.72 -15.74 2.24
C ARG A 159 -18.21 -17.05 2.86
N ALA A 160 -18.56 -18.03 2.03
CA ALA A 160 -18.99 -19.35 2.51
C ALA A 160 -17.87 -20.10 3.26
N ALA A 161 -16.62 -19.98 2.78
CA ALA A 161 -15.45 -20.65 3.35
C ALA A 161 -14.89 -19.96 4.61
N ALA A 162 -15.06 -18.63 4.73
CA ALA A 162 -14.57 -17.81 5.83
C ALA A 162 -15.66 -16.85 6.36
N PRO A 163 -16.76 -17.36 6.95
CA PRO A 163 -17.95 -16.59 7.31
C PRO A 163 -17.66 -15.48 8.34
N ASP A 164 -16.69 -15.68 9.22
CA ASP A 164 -16.35 -14.74 10.28
C ASP A 164 -15.26 -13.71 9.87
N CYS A 165 -14.68 -13.85 8.68
CA CYS A 165 -13.71 -12.89 8.18
C CYS A 165 -14.39 -11.65 7.61
N GLN A 166 -13.80 -10.50 7.87
CA GLN A 166 -14.13 -9.27 7.16
C GLN A 166 -13.54 -9.33 5.76
N LEU A 167 -14.36 -9.02 4.75
CA LEU A 167 -13.92 -9.04 3.35
C LEU A 167 -13.77 -7.62 2.83
N ILE A 168 -12.63 -7.33 2.23
CA ILE A 168 -12.42 -6.13 1.42
C ILE A 168 -12.03 -6.53 0.00
N ILE A 169 -12.45 -5.75 -0.97
CA ILE A 169 -12.25 -6.05 -2.39
C ILE A 169 -11.35 -4.98 -2.99
N ASP A 170 -10.42 -5.38 -3.84
CA ASP A 170 -9.63 -4.49 -4.66
C ASP A 170 -9.80 -4.86 -6.14
N ALA A 171 -10.47 -3.99 -6.87
CA ALA A 171 -10.72 -4.15 -8.29
C ALA A 171 -9.56 -3.63 -9.17
N ASN A 172 -8.60 -2.91 -8.59
CA ASN A 172 -7.47 -2.32 -9.29
C ASN A 172 -7.85 -1.64 -10.62
N GLU A 173 -8.87 -0.77 -10.60
CA GLU A 173 -9.37 -0.01 -11.75
C GLU A 173 -10.03 -0.88 -12.87
N ALA A 174 -10.38 -2.15 -12.58
CA ALA A 174 -10.82 -3.06 -13.65
C ALA A 174 -12.28 -2.86 -14.07
N TRP A 175 -13.10 -2.19 -13.28
CA TRP A 175 -14.54 -2.12 -13.52
C TRP A 175 -14.95 -0.84 -14.26
N SER A 176 -16.19 -0.77 -14.65
CA SER A 176 -16.82 0.40 -15.27
C SER A 176 -18.04 0.84 -14.47
N VAL A 177 -18.49 2.07 -14.68
CA VAL A 177 -19.69 2.60 -13.98
C VAL A 177 -20.96 1.85 -14.34
N SER A 178 -21.01 1.23 -15.52
CA SER A 178 -22.17 0.45 -15.95
C SER A 178 -22.37 -0.78 -15.07
N GLY A 179 -23.51 -0.84 -14.38
CA GLY A 179 -23.84 -1.91 -13.43
C GLY A 179 -23.16 -1.79 -12.06
N LEU A 180 -22.24 -0.84 -11.85
CA LEU A 180 -21.52 -0.70 -10.58
C LEU A 180 -22.46 -0.48 -9.38
N PRO A 181 -23.52 0.35 -9.44
CA PRO A 181 -24.43 0.51 -8.30
C PRO A 181 -25.08 -0.82 -7.87
N ALA A 182 -25.62 -1.58 -8.82
CA ALA A 182 -26.22 -2.89 -8.53
C ALA A 182 -25.19 -3.89 -7.98
N LEU A 183 -23.98 -3.90 -8.53
CA LEU A 183 -22.91 -4.74 -8.02
C LEU A 183 -22.53 -4.36 -6.59
N CYS A 184 -22.47 -3.06 -6.26
CA CYS A 184 -22.23 -2.60 -4.89
C CYS A 184 -23.32 -3.08 -3.91
N ASP A 185 -24.61 -3.08 -4.33
CA ASP A 185 -25.70 -3.62 -3.51
C ASP A 185 -25.53 -5.13 -3.24
N GLU A 186 -25.16 -5.90 -4.26
CA GLU A 186 -24.92 -7.35 -4.12
C GLU A 186 -23.68 -7.64 -3.24
N LEU A 187 -22.60 -6.87 -3.39
CA LEU A 187 -21.42 -6.99 -2.55
C LEU A 187 -21.72 -6.62 -1.09
N ALA A 188 -22.51 -5.58 -0.86
CA ALA A 188 -22.97 -5.22 0.48
C ALA A 188 -23.83 -6.32 1.10
N ALA A 189 -24.71 -6.96 0.33
CA ALA A 189 -25.52 -8.10 0.77
C ALA A 189 -24.65 -9.33 1.14
N LEU A 190 -23.50 -9.52 0.48
CA LEU A 190 -22.48 -10.52 0.84
C LEU A 190 -21.61 -10.11 2.03
N GLY A 191 -21.86 -8.95 2.64
CA GLY A 191 -21.15 -8.45 3.81
C GLY A 191 -19.73 -7.97 3.50
N VAL A 192 -19.48 -7.49 2.28
CA VAL A 192 -18.21 -6.82 1.94
C VAL A 192 -18.13 -5.51 2.70
N ALA A 193 -16.99 -5.29 3.37
CA ALA A 193 -16.80 -4.14 4.26
C ALA A 193 -16.27 -2.90 3.52
N MET A 194 -15.60 -3.08 2.37
CA MET A 194 -15.03 -1.97 1.59
C MET A 194 -14.67 -2.44 0.18
N LEU A 195 -14.82 -1.54 -0.79
CA LEU A 195 -14.43 -1.71 -2.19
C LEU A 195 -13.33 -0.72 -2.55
N GLU A 196 -12.14 -1.22 -2.92
CA GLU A 196 -11.00 -0.40 -3.32
C GLU A 196 -10.95 -0.22 -4.83
N GLN A 197 -10.81 1.03 -5.25
CA GLN A 197 -10.58 1.51 -6.61
C GLN A 197 -11.32 0.73 -7.72
N PRO A 198 -12.65 0.77 -7.77
CA PRO A 198 -13.40 0.05 -8.79
C PRO A 198 -13.20 0.62 -10.19
N LEU A 199 -13.13 1.95 -10.32
CA LEU A 199 -13.04 2.65 -11.58
C LEU A 199 -11.62 3.18 -11.84
N PRO A 200 -11.23 3.34 -13.13
CA PRO A 200 -10.03 4.08 -13.48
C PRO A 200 -10.00 5.47 -12.85
N ALA A 201 -8.83 5.91 -12.35
CA ALA A 201 -8.68 7.20 -11.66
C ALA A 201 -9.19 8.40 -12.49
N GLY A 202 -9.13 8.33 -13.82
CA GLY A 202 -9.68 9.35 -14.72
C GLY A 202 -11.21 9.35 -14.85
N GLU A 203 -11.89 8.27 -14.40
CA GLU A 203 -13.35 8.08 -14.52
C GLU A 203 -14.05 8.10 -13.15
N ASP A 204 -13.34 8.26 -12.07
CA ASP A 204 -13.82 8.17 -10.69
C ASP A 204 -14.84 9.28 -10.30
N SER A 205 -14.96 10.35 -11.09
CA SER A 205 -16.00 11.37 -10.89
C SER A 205 -17.42 10.80 -10.97
N LEU A 206 -17.58 9.66 -11.62
CA LEU A 206 -18.84 8.96 -11.75
C LEU A 206 -19.32 8.35 -10.42
N LEU A 207 -18.44 8.09 -9.47
CA LEU A 207 -18.78 7.61 -8.13
C LEU A 207 -19.69 8.58 -7.38
N ALA A 208 -19.52 9.89 -7.56
CA ALA A 208 -20.39 10.88 -6.93
C ALA A 208 -21.86 10.87 -7.42
N LYS A 209 -22.22 10.02 -8.40
CA LYS A 209 -23.54 10.01 -9.01
C LYS A 209 -24.52 8.99 -8.42
N PHE A 210 -24.10 8.19 -7.47
CA PHE A 210 -24.94 7.21 -6.78
C PHE A 210 -24.58 7.07 -5.31
N GLN A 211 -25.48 6.52 -4.50
CA GLN A 211 -25.22 6.24 -3.10
C GLN A 211 -24.41 4.95 -2.98
N HIS A 212 -23.40 4.98 -2.11
CA HIS A 212 -22.56 3.82 -1.85
C HIS A 212 -23.13 3.00 -0.68
N PRO A 213 -23.61 1.76 -0.93
CA PRO A 213 -24.11 0.89 0.16
C PRO A 213 -22.97 0.32 1.03
N LEU A 214 -21.74 0.42 0.55
CA LEU A 214 -20.50 0.10 1.27
C LEU A 214 -19.43 1.18 0.98
N PRO A 215 -18.49 1.43 1.88
CA PRO A 215 -17.42 2.41 1.64
C PRO A 215 -16.60 2.08 0.40
N ILE A 216 -16.34 3.10 -0.43
CA ILE A 216 -15.39 3.00 -1.55
C ILE A 216 -14.09 3.69 -1.16
N CYS A 217 -12.96 3.01 -1.40
CA CYS A 217 -11.62 3.45 -1.07
C CYS A 217 -10.85 3.87 -2.32
N ALA A 218 -10.27 5.07 -2.32
CA ALA A 218 -9.36 5.51 -3.38
C ALA A 218 -7.96 4.92 -3.16
N ASP A 219 -7.38 4.26 -4.16
CA ASP A 219 -5.98 3.86 -4.21
C ASP A 219 -5.25 4.64 -5.30
N GLU A 220 -5.43 4.29 -6.57
CA GLU A 220 -4.78 4.94 -7.70
C GLU A 220 -5.21 6.41 -7.86
N SER A 221 -6.37 6.78 -7.33
CA SER A 221 -6.87 8.16 -7.36
C SER A 221 -6.29 9.06 -6.27
N CYS A 222 -5.62 8.53 -5.25
CA CYS A 222 -5.10 9.31 -4.13
C CYS A 222 -3.59 9.13 -3.99
N HIS A 223 -2.83 10.19 -4.24
CA HIS A 223 -1.39 10.22 -4.06
C HIS A 223 -0.96 11.13 -2.91
N THR A 224 -1.41 12.38 -2.91
CA THR A 224 -1.01 13.40 -1.95
C THR A 224 -2.21 14.18 -1.41
N ARG A 225 -1.97 15.08 -0.45
CA ARG A 225 -2.98 16.01 0.07
C ARG A 225 -3.64 16.85 -1.03
N ALA A 226 -2.92 17.15 -2.10
CA ALA A 226 -3.46 17.91 -3.23
C ALA A 226 -4.66 17.22 -3.92
N ASP A 227 -4.81 15.91 -3.74
CA ASP A 227 -5.92 15.14 -4.29
C ASP A 227 -7.22 15.25 -3.48
N LEU A 228 -7.15 15.58 -2.18
CA LEU A 228 -8.29 15.56 -1.27
C LEU A 228 -9.51 16.34 -1.77
N PRO A 229 -9.37 17.56 -2.33
CA PRO A 229 -10.53 18.32 -2.79
C PRO A 229 -11.35 17.61 -3.88
N ARG A 230 -10.67 16.87 -4.78
CA ARG A 230 -11.36 16.15 -5.87
C ARG A 230 -11.94 14.81 -5.46
N LEU A 231 -11.46 14.22 -4.35
CA LEU A 231 -11.91 12.93 -3.84
C LEU A 231 -13.15 13.05 -2.94
N LYS A 232 -13.35 14.22 -2.36
CA LYS A 232 -14.50 14.49 -1.50
C LYS A 232 -15.83 14.28 -2.23
N GLY A 233 -16.71 13.47 -1.62
CA GLY A 233 -18.01 13.08 -2.22
C GLY A 233 -17.93 12.02 -3.31
N ARG A 234 -16.73 11.45 -3.53
CA ARG A 234 -16.54 10.29 -4.42
C ARG A 234 -16.12 9.04 -3.66
N TYR A 235 -15.41 9.24 -2.55
CA TYR A 235 -14.84 8.18 -1.74
C TYR A 235 -15.08 8.44 -0.27
N GLU A 236 -15.27 7.41 0.51
CA GLU A 236 -15.37 7.44 1.97
C GLU A 236 -14.00 7.13 2.62
N MET A 237 -13.12 6.43 1.89
CA MET A 237 -11.84 5.96 2.40
C MET A 237 -10.71 6.23 1.41
N LEU A 238 -9.49 6.39 1.94
CA LEU A 238 -8.27 6.59 1.16
C LEU A 238 -7.23 5.55 1.56
N ASN A 239 -6.61 4.90 0.57
CA ASN A 239 -5.47 4.01 0.78
C ASN A 239 -4.16 4.80 0.66
N ILE A 240 -3.44 4.97 1.76
CA ILE A 240 -2.15 5.64 1.82
C ILE A 240 -1.05 4.62 1.58
N LYS A 241 -0.22 4.88 0.57
CA LYS A 241 1.00 4.11 0.28
C LYS A 241 2.18 5.07 0.15
N LEU A 242 3.30 4.75 0.78
CA LEU A 242 4.49 5.62 0.78
C LEU A 242 5.02 5.88 -0.64
N ASP A 243 4.95 4.87 -1.51
CA ASP A 243 5.38 5.00 -2.92
C ASP A 243 4.51 5.99 -3.73
N LYS A 244 3.27 6.24 -3.32
CA LYS A 244 2.41 7.26 -3.94
C LYS A 244 2.64 8.62 -3.33
N THR A 245 2.69 8.69 -1.99
CA THR A 245 2.86 9.96 -1.28
C THR A 245 4.27 10.54 -1.44
N GLY A 246 5.23 9.74 -1.83
CA GLY A 246 6.63 10.15 -1.89
C GLY A 246 7.25 10.28 -0.50
N GLY A 247 6.94 9.33 0.39
CA GLY A 247 7.57 9.18 1.69
C GLY A 247 6.66 9.42 2.88
N ILE A 248 7.21 9.16 4.08
CA ILE A 248 6.49 9.19 5.35
C ILE A 248 6.05 10.60 5.75
N GLY A 249 6.81 11.64 5.36
CA GLY A 249 6.47 13.03 5.72
C GLY A 249 5.13 13.47 5.12
N GLU A 250 4.94 13.33 3.81
CA GLU A 250 3.68 13.63 3.14
C GLU A 250 2.57 12.66 3.54
N ALA A 251 2.90 11.38 3.76
CA ALA A 251 1.92 10.37 4.16
C ALA A 251 1.27 10.68 5.52
N LEU A 252 2.05 11.13 6.50
CA LEU A 252 1.52 11.56 7.82
C LEU A 252 0.64 12.80 7.68
N ALA A 253 1.09 13.79 6.91
CA ALA A 253 0.31 15.01 6.68
C ALA A 253 -0.99 14.71 5.92
N LEU A 254 -0.95 13.82 4.92
CA LEU A 254 -2.16 13.34 4.23
C LEU A 254 -3.10 12.62 5.20
N ALA A 255 -2.59 11.76 6.08
CA ALA A 255 -3.41 11.04 7.05
C ALA A 255 -4.14 11.98 8.01
N GLU A 256 -3.45 13.00 8.52
CA GLU A 256 -4.02 13.99 9.44
C GLU A 256 -5.09 14.84 8.74
N GLU A 257 -4.79 15.38 7.55
CA GLU A 257 -5.70 16.23 6.81
C GLU A 257 -6.92 15.46 6.29
N ALA A 258 -6.74 14.26 5.76
CA ALA A 258 -7.84 13.41 5.30
C ALA A 258 -8.82 13.08 6.44
N ARG A 259 -8.30 12.70 7.62
CA ARG A 259 -9.13 12.45 8.80
C ARG A 259 -9.88 13.71 9.28
N ALA A 260 -9.24 14.87 9.26
CA ALA A 260 -9.90 16.13 9.58
C ALA A 260 -11.05 16.47 8.61
N GLN A 261 -10.96 15.99 7.36
CA GLN A 261 -12.00 16.12 6.35
C GLN A 261 -13.05 15.00 6.37
N GLY A 262 -12.94 14.04 7.30
CA GLY A 262 -13.91 12.95 7.52
C GLY A 262 -13.65 11.66 6.73
N PHE A 263 -12.52 11.54 6.02
CA PHE A 263 -12.16 10.29 5.37
C PHE A 263 -11.71 9.23 6.38
N GLN A 264 -12.09 8.00 6.13
CA GLN A 264 -11.48 6.82 6.74
C GLN A 264 -10.18 6.48 6.00
N LEU A 265 -9.27 5.77 6.67
CA LEU A 265 -7.96 5.47 6.09
C LEU A 265 -7.68 3.96 6.03
N MET A 266 -7.06 3.57 4.94
CA MET A 266 -6.35 2.32 4.77
C MET A 266 -4.87 2.63 4.62
N LEU A 267 -4.03 1.80 5.19
CA LEU A 267 -2.59 1.83 4.99
C LEU A 267 -2.20 0.64 4.10
N GLY A 268 -1.67 0.92 2.92
CA GLY A 268 -1.24 -0.12 2.00
C GLY A 268 0.26 -0.08 1.70
N CYS A 269 0.71 -1.15 1.04
CA CYS A 269 2.05 -1.22 0.46
C CYS A 269 2.01 -1.77 -0.96
N MET A 270 3.14 -1.76 -1.63
CA MET A 270 3.39 -2.49 -2.86
C MET A 270 3.96 -3.89 -2.53
N LEU A 271 4.30 -4.70 -3.55
CA LEU A 271 5.18 -5.85 -3.34
C LEU A 271 6.56 -5.32 -2.94
N CYS A 272 6.93 -5.51 -1.68
CA CYS A 272 8.08 -4.87 -1.06
C CYS A 272 8.72 -5.79 -0.02
N THR A 273 9.89 -5.40 0.50
CA THR A 273 10.50 -6.09 1.66
C THR A 273 9.99 -5.52 2.99
N SER A 274 10.34 -6.16 4.09
CA SER A 274 10.03 -5.67 5.44
C SER A 274 10.62 -4.28 5.73
N ARG A 275 11.58 -3.78 4.94
CA ARG A 275 12.11 -2.40 5.06
C ARG A 275 11.03 -1.35 4.79
N ALA A 276 10.28 -1.51 3.69
CA ALA A 276 9.19 -0.59 3.34
C ALA A 276 8.06 -0.63 4.37
N VAL A 277 7.72 -1.83 4.87
CA VAL A 277 6.71 -1.98 5.93
C VAL A 277 7.12 -1.27 7.22
N ARG A 278 8.40 -1.36 7.62
CA ARG A 278 8.92 -0.62 8.78
C ARG A 278 8.78 0.90 8.61
N ALA A 279 9.09 1.42 7.42
CA ALA A 279 8.93 2.84 7.15
C ALA A 279 7.47 3.31 7.24
N ALA A 280 6.51 2.46 6.87
CA ALA A 280 5.08 2.76 6.93
C ALA A 280 4.47 2.62 8.34
N TRP A 281 5.18 2.00 9.29
CA TRP A 281 4.66 1.63 10.62
C TRP A 281 3.97 2.75 11.39
N PRO A 282 4.49 3.99 11.42
CA PRO A 282 3.87 5.09 12.16
C PRO A 282 2.45 5.44 11.69
N LEU A 283 2.07 5.06 10.47
CA LEU A 283 0.75 5.28 9.90
C LEU A 283 -0.31 4.28 10.39
N GLY A 284 0.10 3.13 10.92
CA GLY A 284 -0.81 2.06 11.35
C GLY A 284 -1.87 2.51 12.35
N LYS A 285 -1.52 3.46 13.23
CA LYS A 285 -2.45 4.03 14.23
C LYS A 285 -3.59 4.86 13.64
N TYR A 286 -3.47 5.29 12.38
CA TYR A 286 -4.49 6.10 11.70
C TYR A 286 -5.45 5.27 10.86
N ALA A 287 -5.05 4.04 10.50
CA ALA A 287 -5.73 3.21 9.52
C ALA A 287 -6.78 2.29 10.15
N GLN A 288 -7.94 2.20 9.50
CA GLN A 288 -8.98 1.21 9.83
C GLN A 288 -8.62 -0.16 9.23
N PHE A 289 -8.05 -0.18 8.04
CA PHE A 289 -7.49 -1.37 7.42
C PHE A 289 -5.99 -1.18 7.18
N VAL A 290 -5.22 -2.19 7.52
CA VAL A 290 -3.77 -2.23 7.29
C VAL A 290 -3.47 -3.37 6.33
N ASP A 291 -2.93 -3.04 5.16
CA ASP A 291 -2.58 -3.94 4.07
C ASP A 291 -1.05 -3.90 3.86
N LEU A 292 -0.35 -4.51 4.80
CA LEU A 292 1.12 -4.55 4.84
C LEU A 292 1.65 -5.97 4.61
N ASP A 293 0.92 -6.79 3.87
CA ASP A 293 1.26 -8.19 3.60
C ASP A 293 2.25 -8.39 2.45
N GLY A 294 2.72 -7.32 1.79
CA GLY A 294 3.67 -7.40 0.67
C GLY A 294 4.85 -8.34 0.88
N PRO A 295 5.55 -8.33 2.04
CA PRO A 295 6.66 -9.23 2.30
C PRO A 295 6.29 -10.72 2.35
N THR A 296 5.05 -11.06 2.64
CA THR A 296 4.60 -12.47 2.74
C THR A 296 4.61 -13.18 1.38
N TRP A 297 4.56 -12.42 0.31
CA TRP A 297 4.65 -12.92 -1.06
C TRP A 297 6.08 -13.29 -1.49
N LEU A 298 7.11 -12.76 -0.81
CA LEU A 298 8.50 -12.99 -1.16
C LEU A 298 8.94 -14.41 -0.78
N ALA A 299 9.69 -15.06 -1.66
CA ALA A 299 10.32 -16.35 -1.36
C ALA A 299 11.36 -16.21 -0.24
N LYS A 300 12.01 -15.05 -0.16
CA LYS A 300 12.98 -14.68 0.87
C LYS A 300 12.87 -13.18 1.12
N ASP A 301 13.06 -12.75 2.36
CA ASP A 301 12.99 -11.34 2.78
C ASP A 301 14.26 -10.93 3.52
N ILE A 302 14.46 -9.63 3.70
CA ILE A 302 15.60 -9.07 4.45
C ILE A 302 15.12 -8.53 5.79
N ASN A 303 15.80 -8.91 6.88
CA ASN A 303 15.41 -8.55 8.25
C ASN A 303 13.90 -8.72 8.44
N PRO A 304 13.36 -9.94 8.25
CA PRO A 304 11.93 -10.15 8.11
C PRO A 304 11.17 -9.75 9.35
N LEU A 305 10.04 -9.06 9.17
CA LEU A 305 9.00 -8.95 10.18
C LEU A 305 8.30 -10.30 10.36
N ARG A 306 7.72 -10.54 11.52
CA ARG A 306 6.95 -11.76 11.76
C ARG A 306 5.48 -11.53 11.40
N PHE A 307 4.95 -12.35 10.50
CA PHE A 307 3.54 -12.38 10.13
C PHE A 307 2.89 -13.63 10.74
N ALA A 308 1.88 -13.43 11.56
CA ALA A 308 1.12 -14.52 12.17
C ALA A 308 -0.26 -14.01 12.64
N ASP A 309 -1.26 -14.87 12.67
CA ASP A 309 -2.58 -14.61 13.25
C ASP A 309 -3.27 -13.35 12.71
N GLY A 310 -3.07 -13.02 11.43
CA GLY A 310 -3.59 -11.79 10.83
C GLY A 310 -2.92 -10.51 11.36
N ARG A 311 -1.69 -10.61 11.83
CA ARG A 311 -0.89 -9.52 12.37
C ARG A 311 0.51 -9.50 11.80
N VAL A 312 1.08 -8.32 11.72
CA VAL A 312 2.51 -8.12 11.52
C VAL A 312 3.12 -7.60 12.82
N TYR A 313 4.25 -8.18 13.21
CA TYR A 313 4.95 -7.87 14.46
C TYR A 313 6.28 -7.19 14.17
N TRP A 314 6.54 -6.14 14.92
CA TRP A 314 7.87 -5.52 14.95
C TRP A 314 8.82 -6.44 15.73
N VAL A 315 9.84 -6.95 15.07
CA VAL A 315 10.88 -7.84 15.62
C VAL A 315 12.26 -7.27 15.31
#